data_8bac5d22404422cf0a5a0555af9cde30
#
_entry.id   8bac5d22404422cf0a5a0555af9cde30
#
_cell.length_a   1.000
_cell.length_b   1.000
_cell.length_c   1.000
_cell.angle_alpha   90.00
_cell.angle_beta   90.00
_cell.angle_gamma   90.00
#
_symmetry.space_group_name_H-M   'P 1'
#
loop_
_entity.id
_entity.type
_entity.pdbx_description
1 polymer ?
#
loop_
_entity_poly.entity_id
_entity_poly.type
_entity_poly.pdbx_seq_one_letter_code
_entity_poly.pdbx_strand_id
1 'polypeptide(L)'
;MNISKADRDAELALANHIFSGLEINHTINVGLQRANEEKRLNTMPFSDLMRAILAPEKNEETLKLISNNLQARKQMTEALRALSAAHNPSQAAAANGSLIFRDSKDFSMKLTFSARGDGAAYLEITFSDLFDMNVDSQNQHLYCLFREGVCIKKLPAFESKSAMLLLDGDDTMIGAFQDHKAEFFIR
;
A
#
# COMPACT_ATOMS: atom_id res chain seq x y z
N MET A 1 -16.75 -14.64 -12.40
CA MET A 1 -17.11 -15.20 -11.10
C MET A 1 -17.87 -14.13 -10.32
N ASN A 2 -19.13 -14.33 -9.97
CA ASN A 2 -19.90 -13.35 -9.20
C ASN A 2 -19.54 -13.52 -7.72
N ILE A 3 -18.93 -12.49 -7.12
CA ILE A 3 -18.74 -12.41 -5.67
C ILE A 3 -20.13 -12.48 -5.05
N SER A 4 -20.35 -13.41 -4.13
CA SER A 4 -21.63 -13.64 -3.47
C SER A 4 -22.07 -12.35 -2.73
N LYS A 5 -23.38 -12.13 -2.65
CA LYS A 5 -23.94 -10.99 -1.90
C LYS A 5 -23.50 -11.04 -0.44
N ALA A 6 -23.36 -12.25 0.13
CA ALA A 6 -22.90 -12.48 1.50
C ALA A 6 -21.44 -12.01 1.73
N ASP A 7 -20.55 -12.17 0.74
CA ASP A 7 -19.15 -11.73 0.85
C ASP A 7 -19.04 -10.20 0.82
N ARG A 8 -19.88 -9.54 0.00
CA ARG A 8 -19.95 -8.06 -0.01
C ARG A 8 -20.49 -7.50 1.30
N ASP A 9 -21.50 -8.14 1.85
CA ASP A 9 -22.13 -7.71 3.11
C ASP A 9 -21.16 -7.93 4.29
N ALA A 10 -20.33 -8.97 4.26
CA ALA A 10 -19.29 -9.24 5.24
C ALA A 10 -18.12 -8.23 5.13
N GLU A 11 -17.68 -7.90 3.92
CA GLU A 11 -16.66 -6.82 3.71
C GLU A 11 -17.17 -5.45 4.15
N LEU A 12 -18.44 -5.13 3.87
CA LEU A 12 -19.06 -3.89 4.30
C LEU A 12 -19.20 -3.83 5.84
N ALA A 13 -19.56 -4.95 6.46
CA ALA A 13 -19.68 -5.06 7.92
C ALA A 13 -18.31 -4.91 8.60
N LEU A 14 -17.25 -5.52 8.04
CA LEU A 14 -15.88 -5.38 8.53
C LEU A 14 -15.38 -3.95 8.37
N ALA A 15 -15.60 -3.33 7.21
CA ALA A 15 -15.26 -1.93 6.97
C ALA A 15 -15.98 -1.00 7.95
N ASN A 16 -17.27 -1.22 8.22
CA ASN A 16 -18.05 -0.44 9.19
C ASN A 16 -17.59 -0.67 10.63
N HIS A 17 -17.14 -1.86 10.99
CA HIS A 17 -16.61 -2.15 12.33
C HIS A 17 -15.24 -1.48 12.56
N ILE A 18 -14.37 -1.49 11.56
CA ILE A 18 -13.10 -0.74 11.58
C ILE A 18 -13.38 0.76 11.66
N PHE A 19 -14.41 1.24 10.94
CA PHE A 19 -14.82 2.64 10.94
C PHE A 19 -15.31 3.10 12.32
N SER A 20 -16.15 2.30 13.00
CA SER A 20 -16.63 2.63 14.36
C SER A 20 -15.48 2.68 15.37
N GLY A 21 -14.45 1.83 15.23
CA GLY A 21 -13.25 1.88 16.06
C GLY A 21 -12.41 3.14 15.85
N LEU A 22 -12.38 3.66 14.61
CA LEU A 22 -11.70 4.92 14.26
C LEU A 22 -12.50 6.16 14.70
N GLU A 23 -13.84 6.12 14.62
CA GLU A 23 -14.71 7.20 15.11
C GLU A 23 -14.65 7.40 16.63
N ILE A 24 -14.50 6.33 17.40
CA ILE A 24 -14.40 6.41 18.88
C ILE A 24 -13.15 7.20 19.30
N ASN A 25 -12.04 7.09 18.55
CA ASN A 25 -10.86 7.92 18.78
C ASN A 25 -11.02 9.37 18.31
N HIS A 26 -12.02 9.66 17.47
CA HIS A 26 -12.30 11.02 17.00
C HIS A 26 -13.11 11.85 18.01
N THR A 27 -13.89 11.18 18.87
CA THR A 27 -14.83 11.86 19.80
C THR A 27 -14.13 12.47 21.04
N ILE A 28 -12.86 12.09 21.29
CA ILE A 28 -12.10 12.59 22.46
C ILE A 28 -11.52 14.01 22.24
N ASN A 29 -11.57 14.56 21.03
CA ASN A 29 -10.92 15.84 20.69
C ASN A 29 -11.88 17.01 20.38
N VAL A 30 -13.05 17.08 20.97
CA VAL A 30 -14.04 18.17 20.79
C VAL A 30 -13.56 19.54 21.30
N GLY A 31 -12.44 19.62 22.02
CA GLY A 31 -11.87 20.88 22.56
C GLY A 31 -11.04 21.75 21.60
N LEU A 32 -10.75 21.29 20.37
CA LEU A 32 -9.85 21.95 19.42
C LEU A 32 -10.55 22.39 18.12
N GLN A 33 -11.81 22.82 18.21
CA GLN A 33 -12.67 23.01 17.03
C GLN A 33 -12.23 24.11 16.05
N ARG A 34 -11.45 25.09 16.41
CA ARG A 34 -11.03 26.17 15.48
C ARG A 34 -9.78 25.85 14.63
N ALA A 35 -8.89 25.00 15.12
CA ALA A 35 -7.75 24.52 14.30
C ALA A 35 -8.15 23.36 13.35
N ASN A 36 -9.36 22.84 13.50
CA ASN A 36 -9.85 21.69 12.74
C ASN A 36 -10.59 22.04 11.44
N GLU A 37 -11.04 23.28 11.25
CA GLU A 37 -11.72 23.65 10.00
C GLU A 37 -10.77 23.69 8.81
N GLU A 38 -9.54 24.17 8.98
CA GLU A 38 -8.50 24.08 7.93
C GLU A 38 -8.03 22.64 7.69
N LYS A 39 -8.06 21.79 8.71
CA LYS A 39 -7.75 20.36 8.54
C LYS A 39 -8.85 19.60 7.80
N ARG A 40 -10.11 19.97 7.97
CA ARG A 40 -11.26 19.35 7.29
C ARG A 40 -11.23 19.56 5.77
N LEU A 41 -10.71 20.68 5.30
CA LEU A 41 -10.57 20.98 3.86
C LEU A 41 -9.51 20.10 3.17
N ASN A 42 -8.64 19.44 3.92
CA ASN A 42 -7.56 18.61 3.38
C ASN A 42 -7.71 17.10 3.61
N THR A 43 -8.79 16.65 4.24
CA THR A 43 -9.03 15.21 4.43
C THR A 43 -9.86 14.66 3.29
N MET A 44 -9.35 13.59 2.68
CA MET A 44 -10.09 12.87 1.64
C MET A 44 -11.27 12.10 2.25
N PRO A 45 -12.46 12.09 1.62
CA PRO A 45 -13.55 11.23 2.04
C PRO A 45 -13.12 9.77 2.11
N PHE A 46 -13.47 9.08 3.18
CA PHE A 46 -13.06 7.68 3.38
C PHE A 46 -13.56 6.76 2.25
N SER A 47 -14.77 7.03 1.72
CA SER A 47 -15.32 6.29 0.57
C SER A 47 -14.45 6.38 -0.68
N ASP A 48 -13.83 7.53 -0.91
CA ASP A 48 -12.96 7.76 -2.07
C ASP A 48 -11.62 7.06 -1.86
N LEU A 49 -11.09 7.13 -0.64
CA LEU A 49 -9.91 6.40 -0.22
C LEU A 49 -10.10 4.89 -0.39
N MET A 50 -11.23 4.36 0.09
CA MET A 50 -11.54 2.94 -0.04
C MET A 50 -11.71 2.51 -1.49
N ARG A 51 -12.35 3.32 -2.33
CA ARG A 51 -12.44 3.04 -3.77
C ARG A 51 -11.07 2.98 -4.44
N ALA A 52 -10.16 3.90 -4.08
CA ALA A 52 -8.81 3.91 -4.60
C ALA A 52 -7.99 2.68 -4.15
N ILE A 53 -8.22 2.19 -2.93
CA ILE A 53 -7.58 0.96 -2.42
C ILE A 53 -8.19 -0.30 -3.06
N LEU A 54 -9.51 -0.35 -3.26
CA LEU A 54 -10.18 -1.56 -3.74
C LEU A 54 -10.11 -1.75 -5.26
N ALA A 55 -9.99 -0.66 -6.02
CA ALA A 55 -9.95 -0.66 -7.47
C ALA A 55 -9.00 0.43 -7.99
N PRO A 56 -7.69 0.30 -7.77
CA PRO A 56 -6.71 1.35 -8.11
C PRO A 56 -6.74 1.72 -9.58
N GLU A 57 -6.90 0.75 -10.48
CA GLU A 57 -6.94 0.94 -11.93
C GLU A 57 -8.09 1.85 -12.40
N LYS A 58 -9.18 1.95 -11.61
CA LYS A 58 -10.35 2.77 -11.91
C LYS A 58 -10.34 4.12 -11.21
N ASN A 59 -9.36 4.39 -10.37
CA ASN A 59 -9.32 5.55 -9.47
C ASN A 59 -7.98 6.30 -9.55
N GLU A 60 -7.35 6.35 -10.72
CA GLU A 60 -6.04 6.99 -10.93
C GLU A 60 -6.02 8.47 -10.52
N GLU A 61 -7.09 9.22 -10.80
CA GLU A 61 -7.19 10.64 -10.42
C GLU A 61 -7.21 10.78 -8.88
N THR A 62 -7.96 9.92 -8.20
CA THR A 62 -8.00 9.90 -6.74
C THR A 62 -6.61 9.55 -6.17
N LEU A 63 -5.90 8.60 -6.77
CA LEU A 63 -4.54 8.24 -6.37
C LEU A 63 -3.54 9.38 -6.58
N LYS A 64 -3.67 10.16 -7.66
CA LYS A 64 -2.87 11.37 -7.87
C LYS A 64 -3.14 12.42 -6.78
N LEU A 65 -4.40 12.60 -6.39
CA LEU A 65 -4.75 13.50 -5.28
C LEU A 65 -4.17 13.01 -3.95
N ILE A 66 -4.25 11.70 -3.68
CA ILE A 66 -3.63 11.08 -2.48
C ILE A 66 -2.12 11.31 -2.50
N SER A 67 -1.44 11.07 -3.62
CA SER A 67 0.00 11.25 -3.77
C SER A 67 0.45 12.69 -3.46
N ASN A 68 -0.35 13.67 -3.82
CA ASN A 68 -0.03 15.09 -3.60
C ASN A 68 -0.46 15.60 -2.22
N ASN A 69 -1.17 14.81 -1.42
CA ASN A 69 -1.68 15.22 -0.12
C ASN A 69 -1.14 14.33 1.00
N LEU A 70 -0.27 14.90 1.85
CA LEU A 70 0.37 14.18 2.95
C LEU A 70 -0.65 13.56 3.92
N GLN A 71 -1.75 14.27 4.21
CA GLN A 71 -2.77 13.78 5.12
C GLN A 71 -3.54 12.59 4.52
N ALA A 72 -3.88 12.68 3.23
CA ALA A 72 -4.51 11.58 2.51
C ALA A 72 -3.58 10.35 2.42
N ARG A 73 -2.26 10.55 2.21
CA ARG A 73 -1.30 9.44 2.27
C ARG A 73 -1.27 8.77 3.63
N LYS A 74 -1.26 9.55 4.72
CA LYS A 74 -1.33 8.98 6.08
C LYS A 74 -2.62 8.18 6.31
N GLN A 75 -3.76 8.70 5.87
CA GLN A 75 -5.03 7.97 5.93
C GLN A 75 -4.97 6.66 5.12
N MET A 76 -4.39 6.71 3.92
CA MET A 76 -4.20 5.51 3.09
C MET A 76 -3.27 4.49 3.76
N THR A 77 -2.18 4.93 4.39
CA THR A 77 -1.28 4.06 5.15
C THR A 77 -2.03 3.33 6.26
N GLU A 78 -2.81 4.05 7.07
CA GLU A 78 -3.59 3.45 8.16
C GLU A 78 -4.64 2.46 7.64
N ALA A 79 -5.34 2.81 6.55
CA ALA A 79 -6.30 1.91 5.91
C ALA A 79 -5.61 0.64 5.38
N LEU A 80 -4.47 0.78 4.70
CA LEU A 80 -3.72 -0.37 4.19
C LEU A 80 -3.15 -1.25 5.30
N ARG A 81 -2.69 -0.69 6.41
CA ARG A 81 -2.26 -1.48 7.59
C ARG A 81 -3.37 -2.36 8.14
N ALA A 82 -4.62 -1.89 8.07
CA ALA A 82 -5.78 -2.65 8.53
C ALA A 82 -6.31 -3.67 7.50
N LEU A 83 -6.13 -3.41 6.21
CA LEU A 83 -6.81 -4.13 5.13
C LEU A 83 -5.89 -5.03 4.30
N SER A 84 -4.58 -4.83 4.37
CA SER A 84 -3.63 -5.61 3.57
C SER A 84 -3.43 -7.00 4.12
N ALA A 85 -3.21 -7.94 3.23
CA ALA A 85 -2.86 -9.30 3.58
C ALA A 85 -1.44 -9.38 4.16
N ALA A 86 -0.52 -8.57 3.61
CA ALA A 86 0.87 -8.56 4.04
C ALA A 86 1.44 -7.12 4.06
N HIS A 87 2.37 -6.86 4.99
CA HIS A 87 2.98 -5.56 5.21
C HIS A 87 4.50 -5.66 5.40
N ASN A 88 5.22 -4.81 4.66
CA ASN A 88 6.65 -4.58 4.86
C ASN A 88 6.84 -3.13 5.33
N PRO A 89 7.12 -2.92 6.62
CA PRO A 89 7.22 -1.59 7.22
C PRO A 89 8.46 -0.83 6.75
N SER A 90 8.51 0.45 7.06
CA SER A 90 9.70 1.27 6.88
C SER A 90 10.91 0.63 7.58
N GLN A 91 12.06 0.68 6.94
CA GLN A 91 13.28 0.03 7.44
C GLN A 91 14.26 1.07 7.97
N ALA A 92 15.13 0.67 8.91
CA ALA A 92 16.22 1.50 9.34
C ALA A 92 17.14 1.80 8.14
N ALA A 93 17.61 3.06 8.04
CA ALA A 93 18.54 3.45 6.97
C ALA A 93 19.79 2.57 7.03
N ALA A 94 20.10 1.91 5.91
CA ALA A 94 21.38 1.22 5.79
C ALA A 94 22.51 2.25 5.83
N ALA A 95 23.56 1.95 6.60
CA ALA A 95 24.66 2.89 6.80
C ALA A 95 25.44 3.23 5.52
N ASN A 96 25.38 2.36 4.49
CA ASN A 96 26.13 2.53 3.26
C ASN A 96 25.36 1.95 2.05
N GLY A 97 24.74 2.80 1.25
CA GLY A 97 24.32 2.44 -0.10
C GLY A 97 22.80 2.37 -0.34
N SER A 98 22.45 2.14 -1.59
CA SER A 98 21.07 1.96 -2.04
C SER A 98 20.47 0.71 -1.43
N LEU A 99 19.26 0.81 -0.91
CA LEU A 99 18.53 -0.33 -0.38
C LEU A 99 18.11 -1.24 -1.56
N ILE A 100 18.66 -2.44 -1.62
CA ILE A 100 18.35 -3.44 -2.66
C ILE A 100 17.60 -4.66 -2.12
N PHE A 101 17.41 -4.73 -0.82
CA PHE A 101 16.71 -5.81 -0.13
C PHE A 101 15.88 -5.27 1.02
N ARG A 102 14.67 -5.77 1.15
CA ARG A 102 13.76 -5.47 2.26
C ARG A 102 13.23 -6.76 2.82
N ASP A 103 13.20 -6.86 4.14
CA ASP A 103 12.70 -8.04 4.83
C ASP A 103 11.64 -7.66 5.87
N SER A 104 10.64 -8.50 6.01
CA SER A 104 9.63 -8.41 7.06
C SER A 104 9.16 -9.81 7.46
N LYS A 105 8.31 -9.88 8.47
CA LYS A 105 7.70 -11.13 8.91
C LYS A 105 6.78 -11.77 7.85
N ASP A 106 6.18 -10.95 6.97
CA ASP A 106 5.17 -11.39 6.03
C ASP A 106 5.79 -11.74 4.67
N PHE A 107 6.71 -10.91 4.17
CA PHE A 107 7.38 -11.11 2.89
C PHE A 107 8.69 -10.33 2.80
N SER A 108 9.59 -10.82 1.97
CA SER A 108 10.81 -10.13 1.57
C SER A 108 10.72 -9.62 0.14
N MET A 109 11.50 -8.59 -0.18
CA MET A 109 11.63 -8.04 -1.52
C MET A 109 13.09 -7.82 -1.86
N LYS A 110 13.45 -8.11 -3.11
CA LYS A 110 14.79 -7.89 -3.64
C LYS A 110 14.72 -7.16 -4.96
N LEU A 111 15.49 -6.08 -5.07
CA LEU A 111 15.65 -5.31 -6.30
C LEU A 111 16.98 -5.69 -6.97
N THR A 112 16.91 -6.13 -8.22
CA THR A 112 18.10 -6.52 -9.00
C THR A 112 18.11 -5.74 -10.30
N PHE A 113 19.13 -4.91 -10.52
CA PHE A 113 19.25 -4.11 -11.74
C PHE A 113 19.69 -4.98 -12.94
N SER A 114 19.15 -4.63 -14.11
CA SER A 114 19.53 -5.24 -15.37
C SER A 114 21.02 -4.98 -15.69
N ALA A 115 21.71 -6.01 -16.17
CA ALA A 115 23.09 -5.87 -16.64
C ALA A 115 23.22 -5.06 -17.94
N ARG A 116 22.10 -4.70 -18.58
CA ARG A 116 22.10 -3.98 -19.88
C ARG A 116 22.42 -2.49 -19.75
N GLY A 117 22.42 -1.94 -18.53
CA GLY A 117 22.69 -0.51 -18.31
C GLY A 117 21.55 0.42 -18.73
N ASP A 118 20.36 -0.13 -18.99
CA ASP A 118 19.12 0.60 -19.34
C ASP A 118 18.36 1.13 -18.12
N GLY A 119 18.90 0.89 -16.92
CA GLY A 119 18.26 1.27 -15.66
C GLY A 119 17.12 0.35 -15.24
N ALA A 120 16.67 -0.56 -16.09
CA ALA A 120 15.62 -1.52 -15.76
C ALA A 120 16.02 -2.40 -14.58
N ALA A 121 15.02 -2.81 -13.79
CA ALA A 121 15.24 -3.65 -12.63
C ALA A 121 14.17 -4.75 -12.51
N TYR A 122 14.53 -5.82 -11.82
CA TYR A 122 13.60 -6.87 -11.42
C TYR A 122 13.33 -6.75 -9.93
N LEU A 123 12.06 -6.64 -9.59
CA LEU A 123 11.60 -6.68 -8.21
C LEU A 123 11.03 -8.07 -7.93
N GLU A 124 11.77 -8.85 -7.17
CA GLU A 124 11.36 -10.16 -6.66
C GLU A 124 10.68 -9.98 -5.32
N ILE A 125 9.52 -10.60 -5.14
CA ILE A 125 8.73 -10.59 -3.91
C ILE A 125 8.57 -12.05 -3.49
N THR A 126 8.92 -12.39 -2.25
CA THR A 126 8.81 -13.75 -1.72
C THR A 126 8.11 -13.72 -0.37
N PHE A 127 6.99 -14.43 -0.26
CA PHE A 127 6.28 -14.59 1.02
C PHE A 127 7.05 -15.49 1.98
N SER A 128 7.00 -15.15 3.26
CA SER A 128 7.58 -15.99 4.32
C SER A 128 6.85 -17.34 4.42
N ASP A 129 7.52 -18.37 4.95
CA ASP A 129 6.93 -19.70 5.12
C ASP A 129 5.76 -19.71 6.10
N LEU A 130 5.74 -18.75 7.01
CA LEU A 130 4.68 -18.60 8.01
C LEU A 130 3.44 -17.88 7.45
N PHE A 131 3.52 -17.32 6.25
CA PHE A 131 2.40 -16.61 5.64
C PHE A 131 1.45 -17.60 4.95
N ASP A 132 0.22 -17.69 5.45
CA ASP A 132 -0.81 -18.52 4.84
C ASP A 132 -1.45 -17.78 3.66
N MET A 133 -1.12 -18.22 2.45
CA MET A 133 -1.62 -17.65 1.19
C MET A 133 -3.06 -18.10 0.89
N ASN A 134 -4.02 -17.71 1.74
CA ASN A 134 -5.44 -17.80 1.40
C ASN A 134 -5.94 -16.61 0.55
N VAL A 135 -5.04 -15.85 -0.02
CA VAL A 135 -5.36 -14.65 -0.80
C VAL A 135 -5.61 -15.06 -2.25
N ASP A 136 -6.73 -14.62 -2.80
CA ASP A 136 -7.09 -14.82 -4.21
C ASP A 136 -5.95 -14.30 -5.11
N SER A 137 -5.19 -15.22 -5.68
CA SER A 137 -3.90 -14.95 -6.33
C SER A 137 -3.98 -14.16 -7.64
N GLN A 138 -5.18 -13.86 -8.13
CA GLN A 138 -5.35 -13.33 -9.49
C GLN A 138 -5.43 -11.81 -9.60
N ASN A 139 -5.67 -11.07 -8.50
CA ASN A 139 -5.87 -9.61 -8.54
C ASN A 139 -5.14 -8.86 -7.44
N GLN A 140 -3.95 -9.30 -7.10
CA GLN A 140 -3.17 -8.64 -6.06
C GLN A 140 -2.45 -7.41 -6.57
N HIS A 141 -2.34 -6.42 -5.69
CA HIS A 141 -1.60 -5.19 -5.94
C HIS A 141 -0.54 -4.98 -4.86
N LEU A 142 0.63 -4.55 -5.28
CA LEU A 142 1.67 -4.00 -4.42
C LEU A 142 1.46 -2.50 -4.31
N TYR A 143 1.16 -2.03 -3.11
CA TYR A 143 1.09 -0.62 -2.76
C TYR A 143 2.41 -0.21 -2.12
N CYS A 144 2.99 0.86 -2.59
CA CYS A 144 4.13 1.50 -1.98
C CYS A 144 3.77 2.94 -1.59
N LEU A 145 3.86 3.25 -0.31
CA LEU A 145 3.71 4.60 0.21
C LEU A 145 5.07 5.12 0.66
N PHE A 146 5.51 6.20 0.06
CA PHE A 146 6.82 6.77 0.30
C PHE A 146 6.73 8.30 0.45
N ARG A 147 7.86 8.94 0.70
CA ARG A 147 7.89 10.38 1.00
C ARG A 147 7.24 11.23 -0.09
N GLU A 148 7.43 10.88 -1.35
CA GLU A 148 7.01 11.70 -2.49
C GLU A 148 5.63 11.34 -3.03
N GLY A 149 5.07 10.19 -2.65
CA GLY A 149 3.77 9.79 -3.16
C GLY A 149 3.32 8.37 -2.86
N VAL A 150 2.50 7.88 -3.76
CA VAL A 150 1.97 6.51 -3.76
C VAL A 150 2.30 5.89 -5.11
N CYS A 151 2.83 4.69 -5.10
CA CYS A 151 3.04 3.87 -6.28
C CYS A 151 2.32 2.55 -6.13
N ILE A 152 1.66 2.08 -7.19
CA ILE A 152 0.88 0.84 -7.17
C ILE A 152 1.26 0.00 -8.39
N LYS A 153 1.49 -1.27 -8.17
CA LYS A 153 1.74 -2.24 -9.24
C LYS A 153 0.80 -3.43 -9.08
N LYS A 154 0.19 -3.84 -10.18
CA LYS A 154 -0.48 -5.13 -10.23
C LYS A 154 0.56 -6.24 -10.17
N LEU A 155 0.36 -7.18 -9.28
CA LEU A 155 1.26 -8.32 -9.15
C LEU A 155 0.88 -9.42 -10.15
N PRO A 156 1.86 -10.09 -10.76
CA PRO A 156 1.60 -11.34 -11.46
C PRO A 156 1.17 -12.42 -10.45
N ALA A 157 0.67 -13.52 -10.96
CA ALA A 157 0.36 -14.67 -10.12
C ALA A 157 1.62 -15.15 -9.38
N PHE A 158 1.48 -15.48 -8.11
CA PHE A 158 2.58 -16.03 -7.33
C PHE A 158 2.82 -17.50 -7.70
N GLU A 159 4.06 -17.82 -8.01
CA GLU A 159 4.54 -19.19 -8.24
C GLU A 159 5.41 -19.59 -7.05
N SER A 160 5.04 -20.66 -6.35
CA SER A 160 5.79 -21.14 -5.18
C SER A 160 6.12 -20.05 -4.16
N LYS A 161 5.13 -19.19 -3.86
CA LYS A 161 5.23 -18.02 -2.95
C LYS A 161 6.07 -16.85 -3.48
N SER A 162 6.54 -16.88 -4.70
CA SER A 162 7.32 -15.81 -5.30
C SER A 162 6.62 -15.19 -6.49
N ALA A 163 6.82 -13.89 -6.68
CA ALA A 163 6.40 -13.15 -7.86
C ALA A 163 7.53 -12.22 -8.30
N MET A 164 7.65 -11.99 -9.61
CA MET A 164 8.67 -11.12 -10.16
C MET A 164 8.03 -10.05 -11.05
N LEU A 165 8.38 -8.81 -10.81
CA LEU A 165 7.99 -7.64 -11.61
C LEU A 165 9.19 -7.10 -12.36
N LEU A 166 9.02 -6.82 -13.65
CA LEU A 166 9.95 -6.02 -14.41
C LEU A 166 9.57 -4.54 -14.24
N LEU A 167 10.54 -3.73 -13.87
CA LEU A 167 10.43 -2.28 -13.72
C LEU A 167 11.30 -1.60 -14.76
N ASP A 168 10.73 -0.65 -15.50
CA ASP A 168 11.49 0.17 -16.43
C ASP A 168 12.44 1.11 -15.66
N GLY A 169 13.49 1.61 -16.31
CA GLY A 169 14.52 2.38 -15.63
C GLY A 169 14.06 3.70 -15.02
N ASP A 170 12.94 4.26 -15.50
CA ASP A 170 12.29 5.46 -14.98
C ASP A 170 11.10 5.16 -14.05
N ASP A 171 10.89 3.89 -13.71
CA ASP A 171 9.77 3.49 -12.84
C ASP A 171 9.95 4.05 -11.42
N THR A 172 8.96 4.80 -10.97
CA THR A 172 8.94 5.41 -9.65
C THR A 172 9.07 4.40 -8.51
N MET A 173 8.69 3.14 -8.73
CA MET A 173 8.83 2.06 -7.76
C MET A 173 10.30 1.79 -7.41
N ILE A 174 11.25 2.00 -8.33
CA ILE A 174 12.69 1.83 -8.07
C ILE A 174 13.16 2.82 -7.02
N GLY A 175 12.85 4.11 -7.20
CA GLY A 175 13.20 5.15 -6.23
C GLY A 175 12.47 4.97 -4.90
N ALA A 176 11.19 4.61 -4.95
CA ALA A 176 10.39 4.33 -3.77
C ALA A 176 10.93 3.12 -2.98
N PHE A 177 11.39 2.07 -3.66
CA PHE A 177 12.02 0.91 -3.03
C PHE A 177 13.28 1.29 -2.25
N GLN A 178 14.06 2.23 -2.77
CA GLN A 178 15.30 2.70 -2.15
C GLN A 178 15.06 3.68 -0.98
N ASP A 179 13.87 4.26 -0.87
CA ASP A 179 13.50 5.11 0.27
C ASP A 179 13.24 4.24 1.52
N HIS A 180 14.14 4.29 2.49
CA HIS A 180 14.04 3.54 3.75
C HIS A 180 12.76 3.82 4.54
N LYS A 181 12.09 4.96 4.30
CA LYS A 181 10.82 5.34 4.93
C LYS A 181 9.59 4.78 4.20
N ALA A 182 9.79 4.23 3.01
CA ALA A 182 8.68 3.63 2.28
C ALA A 182 8.14 2.40 2.98
N GLU A 183 6.82 2.25 2.95
CA GLU A 183 6.10 1.09 3.42
C GLU A 183 5.44 0.38 2.25
N PHE A 184 5.46 -0.94 2.26
CA PHE A 184 4.89 -1.76 1.19
C PHE A 184 3.79 -2.65 1.74
N PHE A 185 2.72 -2.77 0.97
CA PHE A 185 1.53 -3.54 1.33
C PHE A 185 1.11 -4.40 0.15
N ILE A 186 0.71 -5.64 0.41
CA ILE A 186 0.11 -6.53 -0.60
C ILE A 186 -1.36 -6.75 -0.25
N ARG A 187 -2.20 -6.50 -1.24
CA ARG A 187 -3.63 -6.68 -1.13
C ARG A 187 -4.21 -7.23 -2.44
#